data_cf1adf7f9a916002e3414fb1f79184e6
#
_entry.id   cf1adf7f9a916002e3414fb1f79184e6
#
_cell.length_a   1.000
_cell.length_b   1.000
_cell.length_c   1.000
_cell.angle_alpha   90.00
_cell.angle_beta   90.00
_cell.angle_gamma   90.00
#
_symmetry.space_group_name_H-M   'P 1'
#
loop_
_entity.id
_entity.type
_entity.pdbx_description
1 polymer ?
#
loop_
_entity_poly.entity_id
_entity_poly.type
_entity_poly.pdbx_seq_one_letter_code
_entity_poly.pdbx_strand_id
1 'polypeptide(L)'
;SSAASDVYKRQAINSACKGIKSVGLCHSVQGTAEMLAKDLNEKIEDIDYLCAGINHMAFYKKFTKKNGNGGEDLYPKLKKLADDIVSDKITSTRSIGKDSESDKVLHEKVRYEILKRFGYFVTESSEHFAEYVPWFIKQNRQDLIDQYKIPIEEYIDRCENNIKLWDDLEKDMTPIHNQPLKRGKDYASYIMDAVTNNNEVTINGNVMNDGYIDNLPSNCCVEVPCLINSNGNQPQKTGRLPEHLAALMRTNINVQILTAEAALTNKKEHIYHAAMLDPLTGANLSIDEIYAMVDRLI
;
A
#
# COMPACT_ATOMS: atom_id res chain seq x y z
N SER A 1 1.89 11.76 -0.82
CA SER A 1 2.50 10.58 -0.24
C SER A 1 3.45 9.93 -1.23
N SER A 2 4.61 9.50 -0.78
CA SER A 2 5.66 8.92 -1.63
C SER A 2 5.24 7.62 -2.31
N ALA A 3 4.31 6.92 -1.75
CA ALA A 3 3.91 5.59 -2.20
C ALA A 3 2.93 5.62 -3.39
N ALA A 4 2.02 6.59 -3.45
CA ALA A 4 1.20 6.79 -4.64
C ALA A 4 2.06 7.10 -5.87
N SER A 5 3.31 7.53 -5.67
CA SER A 5 4.21 7.91 -6.76
C SER A 5 4.52 6.76 -7.72
N ASP A 6 4.59 5.53 -7.27
CA ASP A 6 4.93 4.39 -8.12
C ASP A 6 3.81 4.06 -9.12
N VAL A 7 2.56 4.34 -8.78
CA VAL A 7 1.40 4.08 -9.63
C VAL A 7 1.36 5.02 -10.83
N TYR A 8 1.38 6.34 -10.62
CA TYR A 8 1.35 7.30 -11.74
C TYR A 8 2.66 7.37 -12.51
N LYS A 9 3.82 7.14 -11.86
CA LYS A 9 5.10 6.95 -12.57
C LYS A 9 5.01 5.76 -13.52
N ARG A 10 4.45 4.64 -13.06
CA ARG A 10 4.24 3.46 -13.88
C ARG A 10 3.29 3.74 -15.05
N GLN A 11 2.17 4.45 -14.81
CA GLN A 11 1.25 4.87 -15.86
C GLN A 11 1.97 5.72 -16.91
N ALA A 12 2.75 6.72 -16.48
CA ALA A 12 3.52 7.58 -17.35
C ALA A 12 4.57 6.81 -18.16
N ILE A 13 5.36 5.94 -17.51
CA ILE A 13 6.37 5.09 -18.17
C ILE A 13 5.72 4.19 -19.22
N ASN A 14 4.62 3.52 -18.89
CA ASN A 14 3.95 2.63 -19.81
C ASN A 14 3.35 3.37 -21.02
N SER A 15 2.90 4.60 -20.82
CA SER A 15 2.35 5.45 -21.90
C SER A 15 3.46 6.02 -22.79
N ALA A 16 4.57 6.46 -22.21
CA ALA A 16 5.69 7.07 -22.92
C ALA A 16 6.63 6.05 -23.58
N CYS A 17 6.82 4.88 -22.97
CA CYS A 17 7.81 3.89 -23.37
C CYS A 17 7.15 2.57 -23.75
N LYS A 18 6.52 2.54 -24.92
CA LYS A 18 5.86 1.34 -25.45
C LYS A 18 6.88 0.19 -25.62
N GLY A 19 6.57 -0.97 -25.08
CA GLY A 19 7.41 -2.17 -25.18
C GLY A 19 8.32 -2.45 -23.99
N ILE A 20 8.43 -1.55 -23.01
CA ILE A 20 9.13 -1.83 -21.77
C ILE A 20 8.25 -2.70 -20.86
N LYS A 21 8.74 -3.91 -20.54
CA LYS A 21 8.14 -4.75 -19.51
C LYS A 21 8.56 -4.23 -18.15
N SER A 22 7.62 -3.74 -17.36
CA SER A 22 7.90 -3.21 -16.02
C SER A 22 6.81 -3.67 -15.04
N VAL A 23 7.15 -3.73 -13.76
CA VAL A 23 6.24 -4.00 -12.64
C VAL A 23 6.61 -3.08 -11.50
N GLY A 24 5.63 -2.43 -10.90
CA GLY A 24 5.82 -1.65 -9.67
C GLY A 24 5.79 -2.59 -8.47
N LEU A 25 6.63 -2.36 -7.48
CA LEU A 25 6.78 -3.21 -6.31
C LEU A 25 6.47 -2.42 -5.04
N CYS A 26 5.70 -3.03 -4.15
CA CYS A 26 5.42 -2.53 -2.81
C CYS A 26 5.41 -3.69 -1.82
N HIS A 27 5.89 -3.46 -0.60
CA HIS A 27 5.91 -4.47 0.46
C HIS A 27 4.60 -4.53 1.27
N SER A 28 3.64 -3.63 0.99
CA SER A 28 2.42 -3.48 1.78
C SER A 28 1.57 -4.76 1.86
N VAL A 29 1.46 -5.51 0.77
CA VAL A 29 0.67 -6.74 0.76
C VAL A 29 1.30 -7.81 1.64
N GLN A 30 2.57 -8.16 1.41
CA GLN A 30 3.23 -9.19 2.21
C GLN A 30 3.38 -8.80 3.68
N GLY A 31 3.76 -7.54 3.96
CA GLY A 31 3.90 -7.05 5.33
C GLY A 31 2.59 -7.03 6.10
N THR A 32 1.49 -6.67 5.45
CA THR A 32 0.16 -6.72 6.05
C THR A 32 -0.33 -8.16 6.26
N ALA A 33 -0.07 -9.07 5.33
CA ALA A 33 -0.41 -10.48 5.52
C ALA A 33 0.33 -11.08 6.72
N GLU A 34 1.64 -10.79 6.88
CA GLU A 34 2.43 -11.19 8.05
C GLU A 34 1.87 -10.60 9.36
N MET A 35 1.48 -9.32 9.35
CA MET A 35 0.87 -8.65 10.49
C MET A 35 -0.45 -9.31 10.88
N LEU A 36 -1.36 -9.55 9.92
CA LEU A 36 -2.64 -10.19 10.18
C LEU A 36 -2.49 -11.62 10.71
N ALA A 37 -1.54 -12.39 10.16
CA ALA A 37 -1.23 -13.70 10.67
C ALA A 37 -0.76 -13.63 12.14
N LYS A 38 0.14 -12.69 12.47
CA LYS A 38 0.59 -12.44 13.84
C LYS A 38 -0.55 -12.04 14.77
N ASP A 39 -1.42 -11.12 14.35
CA ASP A 39 -2.57 -10.66 15.14
C ASP A 39 -3.56 -11.81 15.45
N LEU A 40 -3.66 -12.77 14.54
CA LEU A 40 -4.47 -13.98 14.71
C LEU A 40 -3.73 -15.13 15.42
N ASN A 41 -2.47 -14.94 15.79
CA ASN A 41 -1.58 -15.98 16.34
C ASN A 41 -1.44 -17.20 15.39
N GLU A 42 -1.35 -16.92 14.08
CA GLU A 42 -1.14 -17.90 13.04
C GLU A 42 0.23 -17.71 12.37
N LYS A 43 0.74 -18.72 11.67
CA LYS A 43 1.97 -18.64 10.90
C LYS A 43 1.63 -18.19 9.47
N ILE A 44 2.41 -17.28 8.91
CA ILE A 44 2.17 -16.77 7.55
C ILE A 44 2.27 -17.88 6.49
N GLU A 45 3.09 -18.89 6.72
CA GLU A 45 3.26 -20.04 5.82
C GLU A 45 1.98 -20.88 5.72
N ASP A 46 1.13 -20.83 6.75
CA ASP A 46 -0.15 -21.54 6.81
C ASP A 46 -1.30 -20.70 6.22
N ILE A 47 -1.03 -19.47 5.78
CA ILE A 47 -2.05 -18.57 5.23
C ILE A 47 -2.06 -18.63 3.70
N ASP A 48 -3.27 -18.63 3.15
CA ASP A 48 -3.55 -18.41 1.74
C ASP A 48 -4.42 -17.16 1.60
N TYR A 49 -3.98 -16.21 0.78
CA TYR A 49 -4.70 -14.96 0.59
C TYR A 49 -4.75 -14.53 -0.87
N LEU A 50 -5.78 -13.76 -1.22
CA LEU A 50 -5.92 -13.07 -2.49
C LEU A 50 -6.11 -11.59 -2.21
N CYS A 51 -5.15 -10.78 -2.63
CA CYS A 51 -5.21 -9.34 -2.51
C CYS A 51 -5.31 -8.71 -3.91
N ALA A 52 -6.20 -7.72 -4.07
CA ALA A 52 -6.37 -7.00 -5.33
C ALA A 52 -6.91 -5.59 -5.09
N GLY A 53 -6.49 -4.65 -5.94
CA GLY A 53 -6.93 -3.25 -5.89
C GLY A 53 -5.96 -2.32 -6.57
N ILE A 54 -5.69 -1.17 -5.95
CA ILE A 54 -4.62 -0.25 -6.34
C ILE A 54 -3.58 -0.18 -5.23
N ASN A 55 -2.37 0.20 -5.57
CA ASN A 55 -1.29 0.31 -4.59
C ASN A 55 -1.72 1.13 -3.37
N HIS A 56 -1.40 0.65 -2.16
CA HIS A 56 -1.80 1.17 -0.86
C HIS A 56 -3.30 1.15 -0.54
N MET A 57 -4.15 0.79 -1.50
CA MET A 57 -5.59 0.64 -1.33
C MET A 57 -6.08 -0.64 -2.02
N ALA A 58 -5.28 -1.70 -1.98
CA ALA A 58 -5.73 -3.04 -2.32
C ALA A 58 -6.38 -3.70 -1.10
N PHE A 59 -7.26 -4.65 -1.32
CA PHE A 59 -8.00 -5.33 -0.25
C PHE A 59 -7.84 -6.84 -0.36
N TYR A 60 -7.74 -7.50 0.79
CA TYR A 60 -7.75 -8.96 0.84
C TYR A 60 -9.14 -9.49 0.55
N LYS A 61 -9.36 -10.00 -0.68
CA LYS A 61 -10.61 -10.67 -1.08
C LYS A 61 -10.78 -12.04 -0.41
N LYS A 62 -9.65 -12.65 -0.05
CA LYS A 62 -9.56 -13.94 0.62
C LYS A 62 -8.43 -13.88 1.64
N PHE A 63 -8.68 -14.42 2.83
CA PHE A 63 -7.68 -14.62 3.86
C PHE A 63 -8.04 -15.88 4.64
N THR A 64 -7.37 -17.00 4.36
CA THR A 64 -7.75 -18.32 4.83
C THR A 64 -6.57 -19.07 5.41
N LYS A 65 -6.79 -19.89 6.43
CA LYS A 65 -5.80 -20.84 6.92
C LYS A 65 -5.86 -22.10 6.05
N LYS A 66 -4.71 -22.50 5.51
CA LYS A 66 -4.58 -23.75 4.74
C LYS A 66 -4.94 -24.94 5.62
N ASN A 67 -5.92 -25.68 5.19
CA ASN A 67 -6.21 -27.02 5.70
C ASN A 67 -6.51 -27.90 4.50
N GLY A 68 -6.32 -29.18 4.57
CA GLY A 68 -6.46 -30.09 3.42
C GLY A 68 -7.81 -30.06 2.67
N ASN A 69 -8.80 -29.30 3.12
CA ASN A 69 -10.19 -29.27 2.65
C ASN A 69 -10.67 -27.86 2.24
N GLY A 70 -9.84 -27.07 1.57
CA GLY A 70 -10.27 -25.75 1.02
C GLY A 70 -10.02 -24.53 1.88
N GLY A 71 -9.49 -24.70 3.08
CA GLY A 71 -9.09 -23.62 3.99
C GLY A 71 -10.20 -23.14 4.94
N GLU A 72 -9.80 -22.68 6.12
CA GLU A 72 -10.66 -22.02 7.09
C GLU A 72 -10.69 -20.50 6.80
N ASP A 73 -11.87 -19.91 6.58
CA ASP A 73 -12.00 -18.46 6.44
C ASP A 73 -11.67 -17.77 7.77
N LEU A 74 -10.68 -16.88 7.74
CA LEU A 74 -10.21 -16.15 8.92
C LEU A 74 -10.91 -14.79 9.10
N TYR A 75 -11.74 -14.35 8.16
CA TYR A 75 -12.49 -13.10 8.28
C TYR A 75 -13.38 -13.00 9.52
N PRO A 76 -14.08 -14.07 9.95
CA PRO A 76 -14.83 -14.01 11.20
C PRO A 76 -13.96 -13.69 12.42
N LYS A 77 -12.75 -14.26 12.49
CA LYS A 77 -11.78 -13.97 13.56
C LYS A 77 -11.25 -12.54 13.46
N LEU A 78 -10.90 -12.08 12.25
CA LEU A 78 -10.44 -10.69 12.01
C LEU A 78 -11.50 -9.66 12.39
N LYS A 79 -12.77 -9.89 12.07
CA LYS A 79 -13.88 -9.00 12.43
C LYS A 79 -14.09 -8.90 13.94
N LYS A 80 -13.98 -10.02 14.65
CA LYS A 80 -14.03 -10.02 16.11
C LYS A 80 -12.87 -9.25 16.71
N LEU A 81 -11.66 -9.48 16.19
CA LEU A 81 -10.46 -8.76 16.61
C LEU A 81 -10.58 -7.25 16.35
N ALA A 82 -11.20 -6.86 15.22
CA ALA A 82 -11.45 -5.47 14.89
C ALA A 82 -12.32 -4.74 15.93
N ASP A 83 -13.32 -5.40 16.48
CA ASP A 83 -14.14 -4.83 17.55
C ASP A 83 -13.33 -4.54 18.81
N ASP A 84 -12.43 -5.43 19.18
CA ASP A 84 -11.59 -5.28 20.36
C ASP A 84 -10.49 -4.23 20.15
N ILE A 85 -9.89 -4.13 18.95
CA ILE A 85 -8.86 -3.12 18.62
C ILE A 85 -9.48 -1.73 18.52
N VAL A 86 -10.61 -1.57 17.84
CA VAL A 86 -11.25 -0.27 17.68
C VAL A 86 -11.75 0.28 19.03
N SER A 87 -12.16 -0.60 19.94
CA SER A 87 -12.59 -0.24 21.31
C SER A 87 -11.43 -0.12 22.34
N ASP A 88 -10.17 -0.16 21.90
CA ASP A 88 -8.96 -0.09 22.71
C ASP A 88 -8.80 -1.22 23.78
N LYS A 89 -9.49 -2.34 23.64
CA LYS A 89 -9.30 -3.52 24.50
C LYS A 89 -8.02 -4.28 24.17
N ILE A 90 -7.65 -4.28 22.88
CA ILE A 90 -6.43 -4.91 22.35
C ILE A 90 -5.73 -3.89 21.46
N THR A 91 -4.42 -3.94 21.39
CA THR A 91 -3.61 -3.08 20.55
C THR A 91 -2.99 -3.92 19.42
N SER A 92 -3.27 -3.56 18.17
CA SER A 92 -2.52 -4.02 17.01
C SER A 92 -1.53 -2.94 16.61
N THR A 93 -0.27 -3.32 16.49
CA THR A 93 0.83 -2.40 16.25
C THR A 93 1.80 -2.94 15.24
N ARG A 94 2.40 -2.02 14.50
CA ARG A 94 3.52 -2.26 13.60
C ARG A 94 4.77 -1.58 14.16
N SER A 95 5.88 -2.31 14.22
CA SER A 95 7.19 -1.72 14.54
C SER A 95 7.83 -1.17 13.26
N ILE A 96 8.40 0.01 13.32
CA ILE A 96 9.22 0.57 12.24
C ILE A 96 10.63 0.01 12.40
N GLY A 97 10.99 -0.95 11.55
CA GLY A 97 12.36 -1.50 11.50
C GLY A 97 12.75 -2.33 12.74
N LYS A 98 13.57 -3.35 12.55
CA LYS A 98 14.12 -4.15 13.65
C LYS A 98 15.25 -3.45 14.41
N ASP A 99 15.77 -2.35 13.86
CA ASP A 99 17.02 -1.71 14.29
C ASP A 99 16.85 -0.23 14.65
N SER A 100 15.63 0.30 14.73
CA SER A 100 15.44 1.68 15.20
C SER A 100 15.22 1.70 16.70
N GLU A 101 16.03 2.43 17.43
CA GLU A 101 15.82 2.80 18.83
C GLU A 101 14.56 3.66 19.04
N SER A 102 13.79 3.94 17.99
CA SER A 102 12.51 4.64 18.14
C SER A 102 11.47 3.64 18.63
N ASP A 103 11.15 3.68 19.89
CA ASP A 103 10.01 3.01 20.53
C ASP A 103 8.65 3.48 20.00
N LYS A 104 8.61 4.11 18.81
CA LYS A 104 7.38 4.63 18.22
C LYS A 104 6.54 3.48 17.70
N VAL A 105 5.52 3.17 18.46
CA VAL A 105 4.54 2.14 18.13
C VAL A 105 3.50 2.74 17.19
N LEU A 106 3.42 2.24 15.96
CA LEU A 106 2.38 2.60 15.01
C LEU A 106 1.14 1.74 15.23
N HIS A 107 0.01 2.38 15.44
CA HIS A 107 -1.27 1.72 15.67
C HIS A 107 -2.02 1.47 14.36
N GLU A 108 -2.67 0.30 14.25
CA GLU A 108 -3.39 -0.11 13.05
C GLU A 108 -4.91 0.13 13.14
N LYS A 109 -5.34 0.99 14.04
CA LYS A 109 -6.75 1.24 14.38
C LYS A 109 -7.60 1.72 13.20
N VAL A 110 -7.05 2.54 12.30
CA VAL A 110 -7.74 2.99 11.08
C VAL A 110 -8.11 1.81 10.19
N ARG A 111 -7.17 0.90 9.91
CA ARG A 111 -7.42 -0.25 9.03
C ARG A 111 -8.43 -1.23 9.61
N TYR A 112 -8.42 -1.44 10.92
CA TYR A 112 -9.42 -2.27 11.59
C TYR A 112 -10.80 -1.60 11.61
N GLU A 113 -10.89 -0.26 11.71
CA GLU A 113 -12.15 0.45 11.51
C GLU A 113 -12.67 0.29 10.08
N ILE A 114 -11.79 0.34 9.08
CA ILE A 114 -12.16 0.07 7.69
C ILE A 114 -12.65 -1.36 7.50
N LEU A 115 -12.00 -2.36 8.10
CA LEU A 115 -12.50 -3.73 8.08
C LEU A 115 -13.93 -3.83 8.62
N LYS A 116 -14.24 -3.14 9.72
CA LYS A 116 -15.60 -3.10 10.30
C LYS A 116 -16.62 -2.51 9.35
N ARG A 117 -16.27 -1.41 8.66
CA ARG A 117 -17.21 -0.65 7.81
C ARG A 117 -17.32 -1.22 6.40
N PHE A 118 -16.21 -1.63 5.82
CA PHE A 118 -16.15 -2.11 4.43
C PHE A 118 -16.13 -3.64 4.30
N GLY A 119 -15.95 -4.35 5.40
CA GLY A 119 -15.98 -5.82 5.43
C GLY A 119 -14.72 -6.51 4.92
N TYR A 120 -13.72 -5.76 4.43
CA TYR A 120 -12.46 -6.25 3.89
C TYR A 120 -11.28 -5.50 4.49
N PHE A 121 -10.17 -6.20 4.71
CA PHE A 121 -8.95 -5.58 5.23
C PHE A 121 -8.14 -4.96 4.10
N VAL A 122 -7.67 -3.72 4.31
CA VAL A 122 -6.90 -2.94 3.35
C VAL A 122 -5.40 -3.13 3.56
N THR A 123 -4.63 -3.11 2.47
CA THR A 123 -3.17 -3.08 2.51
C THR A 123 -2.66 -1.72 2.99
N GLU A 124 -1.37 -1.64 3.22
CA GLU A 124 -0.65 -0.48 3.72
C GLU A 124 -0.99 -0.16 5.18
N SER A 125 -0.40 0.87 5.70
CA SER A 125 -0.52 1.28 7.10
C SER A 125 -1.73 2.18 7.36
N SER A 126 -2.08 2.33 8.62
CA SER A 126 -3.18 3.19 9.04
C SER A 126 -2.96 4.65 8.73
N GLU A 127 -1.72 5.16 8.89
CA GLU A 127 -1.37 6.54 8.55
C GLU A 127 -1.57 6.82 7.06
N HIS A 128 -1.04 5.98 6.18
CA HIS A 128 -1.18 6.18 4.74
C HIS A 128 -2.61 6.00 4.25
N PHE A 129 -3.35 5.03 4.77
CA PHE A 129 -4.75 4.89 4.39
C PHE A 129 -5.57 6.12 4.81
N ALA A 130 -5.29 6.70 5.99
CA ALA A 130 -5.95 7.91 6.46
C ALA A 130 -5.72 9.10 5.53
N GLU A 131 -4.59 9.16 4.83
CA GLU A 131 -4.26 10.20 3.84
C GLU A 131 -5.04 10.07 2.52
N TYR A 132 -5.52 8.87 2.18
CA TYR A 132 -6.23 8.62 0.91
C TYR A 132 -7.75 8.82 0.99
N VAL A 133 -8.29 9.05 2.19
CA VAL A 133 -9.74 9.11 2.42
C VAL A 133 -10.12 10.34 3.24
N PRO A 134 -11.36 10.87 3.09
CA PRO A 134 -11.75 12.13 3.72
C PRO A 134 -12.23 12.00 5.16
N TRP A 135 -12.00 10.87 5.85
CA TRP A 135 -12.75 10.57 7.08
C TRP A 135 -11.96 10.77 8.37
N PHE A 136 -10.66 10.57 8.36
CA PHE A 136 -9.85 10.45 9.57
C PHE A 136 -9.05 11.70 9.90
N ILE A 137 -8.51 12.38 8.88
CA ILE A 137 -7.73 13.59 9.02
C ILE A 137 -8.60 14.75 8.55
N LYS A 138 -9.05 15.60 9.48
CA LYS A 138 -9.90 16.74 9.20
C LYS A 138 -9.40 17.99 9.90
N GLN A 139 -9.54 19.12 9.24
CA GLN A 139 -9.18 20.41 9.82
C GLN A 139 -9.94 20.64 11.14
N ASN A 140 -9.24 21.08 12.17
CA ASN A 140 -9.77 21.35 13.52
C ASN A 140 -10.43 20.14 14.23
N ARG A 141 -10.04 18.89 13.87
CA ARG A 141 -10.54 17.66 14.47
C ARG A 141 -9.41 16.82 15.03
N GLN A 142 -8.64 17.39 15.98
CA GLN A 142 -7.58 16.67 16.69
C GLN A 142 -8.12 15.41 17.41
N ASP A 143 -9.38 15.47 17.87
CA ASP A 143 -10.05 14.33 18.49
C ASP A 143 -10.08 13.08 17.62
N LEU A 144 -10.20 13.20 16.28
CA LEU A 144 -10.13 12.05 15.36
C LEU A 144 -8.72 11.50 15.25
N ILE A 145 -7.71 12.35 15.18
CA ILE A 145 -6.29 11.96 15.14
C ILE A 145 -5.95 11.18 16.42
N ASP A 146 -6.35 11.67 17.56
CA ASP A 146 -6.12 11.03 18.87
C ASP A 146 -6.91 9.72 19.00
N GLN A 147 -8.17 9.71 18.56
CA GLN A 147 -9.04 8.53 18.59
C GLN A 147 -8.46 7.37 17.79
N TYR A 148 -7.95 7.65 16.58
CA TYR A 148 -7.40 6.65 15.68
C TYR A 148 -5.89 6.50 15.81
N LYS A 149 -5.25 7.28 16.68
CA LYS A 149 -3.80 7.26 16.95
C LYS A 149 -2.98 7.43 15.66
N ILE A 150 -3.39 8.38 14.83
CA ILE A 150 -2.73 8.63 13.53
C ILE A 150 -1.45 9.42 13.79
N PRO A 151 -0.27 8.91 13.41
CA PRO A 151 0.96 9.66 13.55
C PRO A 151 1.02 10.78 12.52
N ILE A 152 1.07 12.02 12.99
CA ILE A 152 1.34 13.17 12.14
C ILE A 152 2.86 13.38 12.09
N GLU A 153 3.38 13.75 10.91
CA GLU A 153 4.81 14.03 10.68
C GLU A 153 5.74 12.78 10.85
N GLU A 154 5.19 11.58 10.83
CA GLU A 154 5.95 10.33 11.00
C GLU A 154 7.11 10.23 10.00
N TYR A 155 6.92 10.73 8.77
CA TYR A 155 7.97 10.72 7.75
C TYR A 155 9.17 11.60 8.13
N ILE A 156 8.94 12.74 8.77
CA ILE A 156 10.01 13.62 9.26
C ILE A 156 10.81 12.91 10.35
N ASP A 157 10.12 12.33 11.34
CA ASP A 157 10.75 11.54 12.39
C ASP A 157 11.60 10.38 11.81
N ARG A 158 11.08 9.70 10.79
CA ARG A 158 11.80 8.62 10.09
C ARG A 158 13.05 9.13 9.39
N CYS A 159 12.98 10.27 8.72
CA CYS A 159 14.13 10.89 8.09
C CYS A 159 15.22 11.26 9.11
N GLU A 160 14.82 11.89 10.20
CA GLU A 160 15.74 12.27 11.28
C GLU A 160 16.43 11.04 11.92
N ASN A 161 15.66 9.99 12.17
CA ASN A 161 16.19 8.74 12.69
C ASN A 161 17.15 8.07 11.71
N ASN A 162 16.85 8.08 10.41
CA ASN A 162 17.76 7.54 9.40
C ASN A 162 19.08 8.32 9.33
N ILE A 163 19.05 9.64 9.49
CA ILE A 163 20.26 10.47 9.55
C ILE A 163 21.12 10.06 10.76
N LYS A 164 20.52 9.90 11.94
CA LYS A 164 21.22 9.45 13.15
C LYS A 164 21.80 8.04 12.99
N LEU A 165 21.03 7.12 12.44
CA LEU A 165 21.49 5.74 12.17
C LEU A 165 22.63 5.70 11.15
N TRP A 166 22.66 6.61 10.18
CA TRP A 166 23.73 6.68 9.19
C TRP A 166 25.08 6.96 9.85
N ASP A 167 25.14 7.91 10.78
CA ASP A 167 26.35 8.26 11.51
C ASP A 167 26.90 7.08 12.35
N ASP A 168 26.01 6.22 12.84
CA ASP A 168 26.37 5.04 13.61
C ASP A 168 26.78 3.87 12.70
N LEU A 169 26.09 3.67 11.58
CA LEU A 169 26.48 2.69 10.56
C LEU A 169 27.84 2.99 9.92
N GLU A 170 28.17 4.27 9.71
CA GLU A 170 29.48 4.66 9.19
C GLU A 170 30.62 4.28 10.15
N LYS A 171 30.37 4.38 11.47
CA LYS A 171 31.35 3.98 12.50
C LYS A 171 31.46 2.46 12.65
N ASP A 172 30.39 1.71 12.38
CA ASP A 172 30.29 0.27 12.62
C ASP A 172 30.37 -0.56 11.32
N MET A 173 30.94 0.02 10.26
CA MET A 173 31.21 -0.69 9.01
C MET A 173 32.25 -1.80 9.22
N THR A 174 31.88 -2.79 10.01
CA THR A 174 32.58 -4.08 10.05
C THR A 174 32.52 -4.69 8.64
N PRO A 175 33.63 -5.20 8.09
CA PRO A 175 33.66 -5.69 6.73
C PRO A 175 32.56 -6.71 6.50
N ILE A 176 31.59 -6.38 5.66
CA ILE A 176 30.46 -7.23 5.22
C ILE A 176 30.97 -8.57 4.66
N HIS A 177 32.24 -8.65 4.29
CA HIS A 177 32.90 -9.80 3.67
C HIS A 177 32.84 -11.11 4.49
N ASN A 178 32.55 -11.06 5.79
CA ASN A 178 32.54 -12.23 6.65
C ASN A 178 31.13 -12.67 7.12
N GLN A 179 30.08 -12.00 6.68
CA GLN A 179 28.72 -12.42 7.02
C GLN A 179 28.14 -13.32 5.92
N PRO A 180 27.49 -14.45 6.28
CA PRO A 180 26.79 -15.27 5.29
C PRO A 180 25.69 -14.46 4.62
N LEU A 181 25.71 -14.37 3.29
CA LEU A 181 24.66 -13.72 2.52
C LEU A 181 23.33 -14.41 2.76
N LYS A 182 22.37 -13.67 3.30
CA LYS A 182 20.98 -14.14 3.45
C LYS A 182 20.11 -13.38 2.45
N ARG A 183 19.27 -14.12 1.70
CA ARG A 183 18.27 -13.49 0.84
C ARG A 183 17.29 -12.70 1.71
N GLY A 184 17.11 -11.41 1.41
CA GLY A 184 16.13 -10.56 2.06
C GLY A 184 14.69 -10.91 1.64
N LYS A 185 13.71 -10.14 2.14
CA LYS A 185 12.30 -10.28 1.78
C LYS A 185 11.92 -9.48 0.52
N ASP A 186 12.88 -8.74 -0.07
CA ASP A 186 12.66 -7.90 -1.23
C ASP A 186 12.37 -8.71 -2.49
N TYR A 187 11.36 -8.31 -3.22
CA TYR A 187 10.91 -9.01 -4.42
C TYR A 187 11.97 -9.10 -5.53
N ALA A 188 12.87 -8.13 -5.63
CA ALA A 188 13.83 -8.04 -6.75
C ALA A 188 14.68 -9.30 -6.91
N SER A 189 15.22 -9.84 -5.81
CA SER A 189 16.05 -11.06 -5.85
C SER A 189 15.26 -12.29 -6.28
N TYR A 190 13.98 -12.40 -5.89
CA TYR A 190 13.11 -13.50 -6.30
C TYR A 190 12.69 -13.38 -7.76
N ILE A 191 12.43 -12.15 -8.25
CA ILE A 191 12.10 -11.89 -9.66
C ILE A 191 13.30 -12.25 -10.54
N MET A 192 14.52 -11.83 -10.18
CA MET A 192 15.73 -12.15 -10.93
C MET A 192 15.95 -13.66 -11.01
N ASP A 193 15.82 -14.37 -9.89
CA ASP A 193 15.95 -15.83 -9.83
C ASP A 193 14.88 -16.52 -10.68
N ALA A 194 13.62 -16.09 -10.57
CA ALA A 194 12.52 -16.64 -11.34
C ALA A 194 12.71 -16.49 -12.87
N VAL A 195 13.15 -15.32 -13.30
CA VAL A 195 13.37 -15.05 -14.73
C VAL A 195 14.61 -15.80 -15.26
N THR A 196 15.69 -15.86 -14.47
CA THR A 196 16.97 -16.43 -14.92
C THR A 196 16.98 -17.97 -14.82
N ASN A 197 16.48 -18.51 -13.72
CA ASN A 197 16.59 -19.94 -13.39
C ASN A 197 15.25 -20.67 -13.52
N ASN A 198 14.19 -19.98 -13.92
CA ASN A 198 12.81 -20.50 -13.98
C ASN A 198 12.30 -21.03 -12.62
N ASN A 199 12.78 -20.47 -11.52
CA ASN A 199 12.26 -20.72 -10.18
C ASN A 199 11.01 -19.88 -9.96
N GLU A 200 9.86 -20.42 -10.36
CA GLU A 200 8.59 -19.69 -10.38
C GLU A 200 8.23 -19.10 -9.02
N VAL A 201 7.80 -17.84 -9.01
CA VAL A 201 7.34 -17.12 -7.82
C VAL A 201 6.09 -16.29 -8.11
N THR A 202 5.18 -16.23 -7.16
CA THR A 202 4.04 -15.30 -7.20
C THR A 202 4.30 -14.15 -6.25
N ILE A 203 4.20 -12.94 -6.77
CA ILE A 203 4.27 -11.69 -6.01
C ILE A 203 3.01 -10.86 -6.23
N ASN A 204 2.75 -9.86 -5.38
CA ASN A 204 1.80 -8.80 -5.71
C ASN A 204 2.55 -7.67 -6.42
N GLY A 205 2.11 -7.35 -7.63
CA GLY A 205 2.77 -6.37 -8.48
C GLY A 205 1.80 -5.34 -9.04
N ASN A 206 2.30 -4.13 -9.22
CA ASN A 206 1.57 -3.02 -9.81
C ASN A 206 1.74 -3.04 -11.33
N VAL A 207 0.64 -3.19 -12.07
CA VAL A 207 0.60 -3.31 -13.53
C VAL A 207 -0.57 -2.49 -14.09
N MET A 208 -0.51 -2.15 -15.40
CA MET A 208 -1.68 -1.55 -16.05
C MET A 208 -2.84 -2.54 -16.07
N ASN A 209 -4.07 -2.03 -15.86
CA ASN A 209 -5.27 -2.87 -15.80
C ASN A 209 -5.70 -3.33 -17.19
N ASP A 210 -5.08 -4.38 -17.69
CA ASP A 210 -5.49 -5.03 -18.94
C ASP A 210 -6.58 -6.09 -18.68
N GLY A 211 -7.68 -5.65 -18.03
CA GLY A 211 -8.79 -6.53 -17.66
C GLY A 211 -8.52 -7.46 -16.47
N TYR A 212 -7.49 -7.20 -15.69
CA TYR A 212 -7.19 -7.98 -14.47
C TYR A 212 -8.20 -7.75 -13.35
N ILE A 213 -8.74 -6.52 -13.26
CA ILE A 213 -9.86 -6.15 -12.40
C ILE A 213 -10.98 -5.59 -13.27
N ASP A 214 -12.09 -6.33 -13.37
CA ASP A 214 -13.15 -6.08 -14.37
C ASP A 214 -13.88 -4.74 -14.20
N ASN A 215 -13.98 -4.21 -12.99
CA ASN A 215 -14.74 -2.99 -12.66
C ASN A 215 -13.88 -1.80 -12.25
N LEU A 216 -12.61 -1.81 -12.64
CA LEU A 216 -11.73 -0.63 -12.61
C LEU A 216 -11.36 -0.19 -14.04
N PRO A 217 -11.02 1.09 -14.26
CA PRO A 217 -10.62 1.58 -15.57
C PRO A 217 -9.41 0.84 -16.15
N SER A 218 -9.39 0.64 -17.47
CA SER A 218 -8.26 -0.03 -18.15
C SER A 218 -6.99 0.82 -18.19
N ASN A 219 -7.12 2.14 -18.09
CA ASN A 219 -6.00 3.08 -18.08
C ASN A 219 -5.44 3.37 -16.67
N CYS A 220 -5.89 2.66 -15.65
CA CYS A 220 -5.30 2.77 -14.31
C CYS A 220 -4.27 1.67 -14.06
N CYS A 221 -3.42 1.89 -13.05
CA CYS A 221 -2.53 0.87 -12.53
C CYS A 221 -3.20 0.12 -11.37
N VAL A 222 -3.11 -1.21 -11.39
CA VAL A 222 -3.71 -2.09 -10.38
C VAL A 222 -2.67 -2.97 -9.73
N GLU A 223 -2.88 -3.32 -8.48
CA GLU A 223 -2.08 -4.27 -7.72
C GLU A 223 -2.78 -5.62 -7.70
N VAL A 224 -2.15 -6.63 -8.31
CA VAL A 224 -2.70 -7.98 -8.47
C VAL A 224 -1.60 -9.02 -8.30
N PRO A 225 -1.94 -10.29 -8.00
CA PRO A 225 -0.97 -11.37 -8.06
C PRO A 225 -0.35 -11.48 -9.44
N CYS A 226 0.95 -11.62 -9.48
CA CYS A 226 1.78 -11.75 -10.69
C CYS A 226 2.62 -13.03 -10.57
N LEU A 227 2.39 -13.96 -11.48
CA LEU A 227 3.24 -15.12 -11.62
C LEU A 227 4.48 -14.73 -12.42
N ILE A 228 5.66 -14.99 -11.88
CA ILE A 228 6.94 -14.68 -12.52
C ILE A 228 7.73 -15.94 -12.74
N ASN A 229 8.20 -16.11 -13.96
CA ASN A 229 9.07 -17.21 -14.37
C ASN A 229 9.93 -16.77 -15.58
N SER A 230 10.57 -17.69 -16.29
CA SER A 230 11.40 -17.41 -17.48
C SER A 230 10.65 -16.70 -18.62
N ASN A 231 9.30 -16.75 -18.65
CA ASN A 231 8.49 -15.99 -19.61
C ASN A 231 8.24 -14.54 -19.16
N GLY A 232 8.74 -14.14 -17.98
CA GLY A 232 8.60 -12.83 -17.39
C GLY A 232 7.39 -12.72 -16.46
N ASN A 233 6.87 -11.49 -16.32
CA ASN A 233 5.75 -11.18 -15.45
C ASN A 233 4.40 -11.52 -16.13
N GLN A 234 3.59 -12.33 -15.46
CA GLN A 234 2.27 -12.80 -15.90
C GLN A 234 1.22 -12.41 -14.85
N PRO A 235 0.64 -11.19 -14.91
CA PRO A 235 -0.39 -10.76 -13.98
C PRO A 235 -1.62 -11.65 -14.07
N GLN A 236 -2.22 -11.93 -12.92
CA GLN A 236 -3.35 -12.84 -12.81
C GLN A 236 -4.67 -12.05 -12.74
N LYS A 237 -5.67 -12.53 -13.46
CA LYS A 237 -7.01 -11.95 -13.41
C LYS A 237 -7.66 -12.27 -12.06
N THR A 238 -8.09 -11.23 -11.35
CA THR A 238 -8.75 -11.34 -10.04
C THR A 238 -10.28 -11.15 -10.11
N GLY A 239 -10.81 -10.81 -11.31
CA GLY A 239 -12.23 -10.59 -11.55
C GLY A 239 -12.75 -9.29 -10.94
N ARG A 240 -14.05 -9.24 -10.66
CA ARG A 240 -14.68 -8.05 -10.05
C ARG A 240 -14.31 -7.89 -8.58
N LEU A 241 -14.11 -6.65 -8.18
CA LEU A 241 -14.12 -6.24 -6.76
C LEU A 241 -15.57 -5.99 -6.31
N PRO A 242 -15.87 -6.11 -5.00
CA PRO A 242 -17.08 -5.53 -4.44
C PRO A 242 -17.23 -4.05 -4.86
N GLU A 243 -18.44 -3.63 -5.27
CA GLU A 243 -18.64 -2.31 -5.87
C GLU A 243 -18.22 -1.15 -4.97
N HIS A 244 -18.46 -1.27 -3.66
CA HIS A 244 -18.06 -0.22 -2.71
C HIS A 244 -16.53 -0.05 -2.62
N LEU A 245 -15.75 -1.14 -2.76
CA LEU A 245 -14.29 -1.07 -2.81
C LEU A 245 -13.81 -0.46 -4.12
N ALA A 246 -14.39 -0.87 -5.25
CA ALA A 246 -14.07 -0.30 -6.55
C ALA A 246 -14.44 1.19 -6.61
N ALA A 247 -15.58 1.60 -6.02
CA ALA A 247 -15.98 3.00 -5.93
C ALA A 247 -14.98 3.82 -5.10
N LEU A 248 -14.53 3.29 -3.96
CA LEU A 248 -13.50 3.92 -3.13
C LEU A 248 -12.18 4.08 -3.90
N MET A 249 -11.72 3.03 -4.57
CA MET A 249 -10.48 3.10 -5.36
C MET A 249 -10.55 4.13 -6.49
N ARG A 250 -11.71 4.26 -7.15
CA ARG A 250 -11.90 5.23 -8.25
C ARG A 250 -11.68 6.67 -7.80
N THR A 251 -11.90 7.03 -6.54
CA THR A 251 -11.60 8.39 -6.06
C THR A 251 -10.10 8.70 -6.19
N ASN A 252 -9.24 7.76 -5.82
CA ASN A 252 -7.79 7.91 -5.92
C ASN A 252 -7.26 7.65 -7.34
N ILE A 253 -7.88 6.75 -8.10
CA ILE A 253 -7.55 6.51 -9.52
C ILE A 253 -7.70 7.80 -10.34
N ASN A 254 -8.71 8.61 -10.08
CA ASN A 254 -8.91 9.89 -10.76
C ASN A 254 -7.71 10.84 -10.55
N VAL A 255 -7.22 10.94 -9.32
CA VAL A 255 -6.03 11.73 -8.99
C VAL A 255 -4.80 11.21 -9.72
N GLN A 256 -4.59 9.89 -9.70
CA GLN A 256 -3.44 9.24 -10.33
C GLN A 256 -3.43 9.45 -11.86
N ILE A 257 -4.58 9.29 -12.51
CA ILE A 257 -4.71 9.50 -13.96
C ILE A 257 -4.41 10.96 -14.31
N LEU A 258 -4.98 11.92 -13.60
CA LEU A 258 -4.73 13.35 -13.86
C LEU A 258 -3.28 13.74 -13.61
N THR A 259 -2.65 13.17 -12.60
CA THR A 259 -1.21 13.38 -12.33
C THR A 259 -0.35 12.83 -13.47
N ALA A 260 -0.66 11.64 -13.98
CA ALA A 260 0.03 11.07 -15.13
C ALA A 260 -0.19 11.91 -16.41
N GLU A 261 -1.43 12.35 -16.65
CA GLU A 261 -1.77 13.22 -17.78
C GLU A 261 -1.04 14.58 -17.70
N ALA A 262 -0.94 15.18 -16.51
CA ALA A 262 -0.17 16.40 -16.32
C ALA A 262 1.29 16.22 -16.75
N ALA A 263 1.91 15.11 -16.31
CA ALA A 263 3.30 14.79 -16.63
C ALA A 263 3.52 14.49 -18.14
N LEU A 264 2.57 13.80 -18.78
CA LEU A 264 2.67 13.41 -20.19
C LEU A 264 2.36 14.54 -21.16
N THR A 265 1.42 15.41 -20.79
CA THR A 265 0.93 16.49 -21.68
C THR A 265 1.51 17.86 -21.37
N ASN A 266 2.19 17.99 -20.23
CA ASN A 266 2.67 19.27 -19.67
C ASN A 266 1.55 20.32 -19.47
N LYS A 267 0.31 19.86 -19.28
CA LYS A 267 -0.85 20.72 -19.01
C LYS A 267 -0.99 20.94 -17.51
N LYS A 268 -0.64 22.13 -17.05
CA LYS A 268 -0.70 22.51 -15.62
C LYS A 268 -2.10 22.40 -15.02
N GLU A 269 -3.15 22.59 -15.82
CA GLU A 269 -4.54 22.49 -15.37
C GLU A 269 -4.85 21.14 -14.74
N HIS A 270 -4.23 20.05 -15.22
CA HIS A 270 -4.42 18.72 -14.65
C HIS A 270 -3.87 18.59 -13.22
N ILE A 271 -2.88 19.40 -12.83
CA ILE A 271 -2.35 19.42 -11.45
C ILE A 271 -3.43 19.98 -10.51
N TYR A 272 -4.06 21.10 -10.88
CA TYR A 272 -5.15 21.69 -10.10
C TYR A 272 -6.35 20.73 -10.00
N HIS A 273 -6.74 20.12 -11.13
CA HIS A 273 -7.83 19.15 -11.16
C HIS A 273 -7.53 17.92 -10.29
N ALA A 274 -6.29 17.42 -10.30
CA ALA A 274 -5.87 16.31 -9.43
C ALA A 274 -6.00 16.69 -7.96
N ALA A 275 -5.52 17.88 -7.56
CA ALA A 275 -5.61 18.38 -6.20
C ALA A 275 -7.07 18.60 -5.76
N MET A 276 -7.94 19.12 -6.66
CA MET A 276 -9.37 19.29 -6.37
C MET A 276 -10.12 17.97 -6.16
N LEU A 277 -9.72 16.92 -6.87
CA LEU A 277 -10.35 15.59 -6.80
C LEU A 277 -9.71 14.68 -5.77
N ASP A 278 -8.62 15.11 -5.13
CA ASP A 278 -8.04 14.36 -4.01
C ASP A 278 -9.00 14.37 -2.82
N PRO A 279 -9.38 13.18 -2.28
CA PRO A 279 -10.42 13.10 -1.26
C PRO A 279 -10.07 13.83 0.03
N LEU A 280 -8.80 13.79 0.44
CA LEU A 280 -8.35 14.46 1.67
C LEU A 280 -8.28 15.97 1.48
N THR A 281 -7.68 16.41 0.39
CA THR A 281 -7.55 17.83 0.03
C THR A 281 -8.92 18.48 -0.11
N GLY A 282 -9.82 17.87 -0.89
CA GLY A 282 -11.17 18.38 -1.11
C GLY A 282 -12.06 18.38 0.14
N ALA A 283 -11.76 17.55 1.15
CA ALA A 283 -12.48 17.51 2.42
C ALA A 283 -12.03 18.61 3.41
N ASN A 284 -10.86 19.20 3.20
CA ASN A 284 -10.21 20.11 4.14
C ASN A 284 -10.04 21.53 3.61
N LEU A 285 -9.94 21.73 2.30
CA LEU A 285 -9.63 23.02 1.68
C LEU A 285 -10.76 23.48 0.75
N SER A 286 -10.97 24.80 0.71
CA SER A 286 -11.80 25.44 -0.31
C SER A 286 -11.09 25.47 -1.68
N ILE A 287 -11.84 25.76 -2.75
CA ILE A 287 -11.28 25.83 -4.12
C ILE A 287 -10.11 26.84 -4.17
N ASP A 288 -10.27 28.01 -3.59
CA ASP A 288 -9.25 29.06 -3.61
C ASP A 288 -7.99 28.64 -2.82
N GLU A 289 -8.16 27.95 -1.70
CA GLU A 289 -7.03 27.40 -0.93
C GLU A 289 -6.30 26.30 -1.69
N ILE A 290 -7.02 25.44 -2.42
CA ILE A 290 -6.41 24.40 -3.28
C ILE A 290 -5.58 25.06 -4.39
N TYR A 291 -6.12 26.08 -5.06
CA TYR A 291 -5.39 26.79 -6.11
C TYR A 291 -4.14 27.48 -5.51
N ALA A 292 -4.29 28.18 -4.39
CA ALA A 292 -3.15 28.84 -3.73
C ALA A 292 -2.07 27.83 -3.26
N MET A 293 -2.48 26.64 -2.83
CA MET A 293 -1.55 25.56 -2.48
C MET A 293 -0.78 25.08 -3.71
N VAL A 294 -1.46 24.81 -4.81
CA VAL A 294 -0.84 24.33 -6.04
C VAL A 294 0.10 25.41 -6.62
N ASP A 295 -0.32 26.68 -6.64
CA ASP A 295 0.52 27.80 -7.12
C ASP A 295 1.84 27.94 -6.37
N ARG A 296 1.89 27.54 -5.08
CA ARG A 296 3.13 27.56 -4.28
C ARG A 296 4.05 26.38 -4.54
N LEU A 297 3.53 25.29 -5.12
CA LEU A 297 4.25 24.04 -5.33
C LEU A 297 4.79 23.89 -6.75
N ILE A 298 4.27 24.66 -7.71
CA ILE A 298 4.67 24.64 -9.12
C ILE A 298 5.23 25.99 -9.58
#